data_e0cdeb3632c2f502cfdddcdd5eeb476c
#
_entry.id   e0cdeb3632c2f502cfdddcdd5eeb476c
#
_cell.length_a   1.000
_cell.length_b   1.000
_cell.length_c   1.000
_cell.angle_alpha   90.00
_cell.angle_beta   90.00
_cell.angle_gamma   90.00
#
_symmetry.space_group_name_H-M   'P 1'
#
loop_
_entity.id
_entity.type
_entity.pdbx_description
1 polymer ?
#
loop_
_entity_poly.entity_id
_entity_poly.type
_entity_poly.pdbx_seq_one_letter_code
_entity_poly.pdbx_strand_id
1 'polypeptide(L)'
;MPKFSPKVKFKYLLTVIFCSTLLFKGYSSIIQVTDTINLHSKDTIIVPLKDTVNQQLPDSVLYKEKTLTAEELIRGERLFYGLVYQANKTINCAGCHNTIESDTLNWNPNALEISLKYKEKSSAELSRILLKPGGTKMKQVHKDFQLTPEDIVLIKAYMDELTETGLKKSKPVITNLLLFIMALILFLFAVIDLLISKILKMRWINLVILFITSIFITYTLVITGLAIGRSKDYAPDQPVKFSHAVHAGQNGTDCIYCHSSAPDSKSAGIPPVSVCMNCHLIVRNGTRSGTYEIAKVIAAHDSIKPINWIKVYNLPDHVFFSHAQHVGAGGVACQTCHGKVQENDVITQVTDLSMGWCIECHRTTKVNFQGNLFYSDYKELAEKLKKGEIDSVTVDMIGGIECMKCHY
;
A
#
# COMPACT_ATOMS: atom_id res chain seq x y z
N MET A 1 56.45 -20.78 19.08
CA MET A 1 55.41 -19.90 18.51
C MET A 1 55.25 -20.22 17.01
N PRO A 2 54.17 -20.79 16.55
CA PRO A 2 54.02 -21.13 15.14
C PRO A 2 53.74 -19.87 14.31
N LYS A 3 54.60 -19.58 13.35
CA LYS A 3 54.42 -18.52 12.34
C LYS A 3 53.40 -19.02 11.29
N PHE A 4 52.19 -18.49 11.34
CA PHE A 4 51.19 -18.75 10.30
C PHE A 4 51.60 -18.05 9.01
N SER A 5 51.62 -18.85 7.90
CA SER A 5 51.93 -18.41 6.54
C SER A 5 50.92 -17.37 6.05
N PRO A 6 51.36 -16.36 5.27
CA PRO A 6 50.44 -15.32 4.73
C PRO A 6 49.30 -15.87 3.85
N LYS A 7 49.46 -17.08 3.29
CA LYS A 7 48.43 -17.77 2.48
C LYS A 7 47.17 -18.20 3.29
N VAL A 8 47.33 -18.48 4.60
CA VAL A 8 46.22 -18.84 5.49
C VAL A 8 45.42 -17.60 5.85
N LYS A 9 46.09 -16.44 6.01
CA LYS A 9 45.46 -15.17 6.34
C LYS A 9 44.52 -14.65 5.22
N PHE A 10 44.89 -14.90 3.95
CA PHE A 10 44.11 -14.48 2.81
C PHE A 10 42.83 -15.35 2.60
N LYS A 11 42.88 -16.65 2.92
CA LYS A 11 41.72 -17.55 2.89
C LYS A 11 40.62 -17.14 3.86
N TYR A 12 40.97 -16.75 5.11
CA TYR A 12 39.97 -16.28 6.09
C TYR A 12 39.34 -14.94 5.69
N LEU A 13 40.07 -14.04 5.05
CA LEU A 13 39.55 -12.77 4.56
C LEU A 13 38.54 -13.01 3.43
N LEU A 14 38.86 -13.92 2.48
CA LEU A 14 37.95 -14.30 1.40
C LEU A 14 36.69 -15.01 1.91
N THR A 15 36.79 -15.82 2.96
CA THR A 15 35.63 -16.50 3.57
C THR A 15 34.69 -15.53 4.24
N VAL A 16 35.21 -14.52 4.94
CA VAL A 16 34.40 -13.48 5.59
C VAL A 16 33.71 -12.58 4.53
N ILE A 17 34.42 -12.21 3.46
CA ILE A 17 33.83 -11.42 2.35
C ILE A 17 32.80 -12.27 1.58
N PHE A 18 33.06 -13.56 1.39
CA PHE A 18 32.14 -14.47 0.69
C PHE A 18 30.89 -14.78 1.54
N CYS A 19 31.00 -14.90 2.86
CA CYS A 19 29.84 -14.99 3.75
C CYS A 19 29.00 -13.70 3.75
N SER A 20 29.64 -12.52 3.72
CA SER A 20 28.89 -11.27 3.66
C SER A 20 28.16 -11.06 2.33
N THR A 21 28.75 -11.51 1.19
CA THR A 21 28.10 -11.45 -0.12
C THR A 21 27.01 -12.51 -0.32
N LEU A 22 27.11 -13.67 0.33
CA LEU A 22 26.06 -14.69 0.37
C LEU A 22 24.87 -14.24 1.22
N LEU A 23 25.10 -13.52 2.32
CA LEU A 23 24.03 -12.89 3.09
C LEU A 23 23.31 -11.79 2.31
N PHE A 24 23.96 -11.13 1.36
CA PHE A 24 23.33 -10.12 0.50
C PHE A 24 22.58 -10.70 -0.71
N LYS A 25 22.99 -11.88 -1.23
CA LYS A 25 22.30 -12.56 -2.35
C LYS A 25 21.18 -13.51 -1.92
N GLY A 26 21.13 -13.94 -0.66
CA GLY A 26 20.10 -14.83 -0.11
C GLY A 26 18.74 -14.20 0.14
N TYR A 27 18.55 -12.92 -0.15
CA TYR A 27 17.37 -12.16 0.27
C TYR A 27 16.21 -12.13 -0.74
N SER A 28 16.29 -12.93 -1.82
CA SER A 28 15.22 -12.97 -2.85
C SER A 28 14.35 -14.22 -2.88
N SER A 29 14.60 -15.20 -2.07
CA SER A 29 13.74 -16.42 -2.07
C SER A 29 13.93 -17.17 -0.77
N ILE A 30 12.98 -17.16 0.09
CA ILE A 30 12.45 -18.21 0.97
C ILE A 30 11.65 -17.53 2.08
N ILE A 31 10.37 -17.29 1.80
CA ILE A 31 9.36 -17.25 2.86
C ILE A 31 8.92 -18.71 3.03
N GLN A 32 9.61 -19.46 3.84
CA GLN A 32 9.04 -20.66 4.43
C GLN A 32 8.26 -20.24 5.68
N VAL A 33 6.96 -20.33 5.58
CA VAL A 33 6.02 -20.21 6.69
C VAL A 33 6.18 -21.43 7.59
N THR A 34 6.92 -21.27 8.68
CA THR A 34 6.81 -22.17 9.84
C THR A 34 6.03 -21.43 10.92
N ASP A 35 4.72 -21.42 10.80
CA ASP A 35 3.84 -20.96 11.86
C ASP A 35 3.62 -22.13 12.84
N THR A 36 4.22 -22.02 14.01
CA THR A 36 3.75 -22.72 15.19
C THR A 36 2.42 -22.08 15.62
N ILE A 37 1.34 -22.77 15.32
CA ILE A 37 -0.02 -22.37 15.70
C ILE A 37 -0.14 -22.56 17.22
N ASN A 38 -0.26 -21.45 17.96
CA ASN A 38 -0.75 -21.46 19.32
C ASN A 38 -2.25 -21.75 19.29
N LEU A 39 -2.59 -23.00 19.49
CA LEU A 39 -3.96 -23.48 19.71
C LEU A 39 -4.47 -22.94 21.04
N HIS A 40 -5.22 -21.84 21.01
CA HIS A 40 -6.15 -21.55 22.09
C HIS A 40 -7.42 -22.36 21.83
N SER A 41 -7.60 -23.37 22.67
CA SER A 41 -8.83 -24.16 22.72
C SER A 41 -9.99 -23.25 23.11
N LYS A 42 -10.90 -22.97 22.19
CA LYS A 42 -12.27 -22.54 22.55
C LYS A 42 -13.27 -22.89 21.45
N ASP A 43 -14.24 -23.65 21.92
CA ASP A 43 -15.64 -23.60 21.57
C ASP A 43 -16.10 -23.83 20.12
N THR A 44 -16.93 -24.78 20.02
CA THR A 44 -17.72 -25.26 18.89
C THR A 44 -18.51 -24.11 18.25
N ILE A 45 -18.21 -23.78 17.00
CA ILE A 45 -18.97 -22.77 16.22
C ILE A 45 -20.24 -23.47 15.67
N ILE A 46 -21.39 -22.96 16.05
CA ILE A 46 -22.68 -23.39 15.52
C ILE A 46 -23.04 -22.51 14.34
N VAL A 47 -23.08 -23.08 13.14
CA VAL A 47 -23.52 -22.37 11.93
C VAL A 47 -25.03 -22.60 11.77
N PRO A 48 -25.89 -21.59 11.94
CA PRO A 48 -27.32 -21.76 11.76
C PRO A 48 -27.69 -21.88 10.26
N LEU A 49 -28.22 -22.99 9.85
CA LEU A 49 -28.92 -23.14 8.57
C LEU A 49 -30.34 -22.59 8.70
N LYS A 50 -30.61 -21.47 8.09
CA LYS A 50 -31.98 -20.97 7.94
C LYS A 50 -32.57 -21.49 6.66
N ASP A 51 -33.49 -22.45 6.80
CA ASP A 51 -34.30 -22.94 5.71
C ASP A 51 -35.33 -21.89 5.30
N THR A 52 -35.29 -21.49 4.07
CA THR A 52 -36.48 -21.15 3.29
C THR A 52 -36.08 -21.01 1.82
N VAL A 53 -36.33 -22.04 1.02
CA VAL A 53 -36.86 -21.90 -0.37
C VAL A 53 -37.28 -23.29 -0.89
N ASN A 54 -38.55 -23.42 -1.16
CA ASN A 54 -39.15 -24.50 -1.96
C ASN A 54 -38.64 -24.40 -3.40
N GLN A 55 -37.80 -25.34 -3.82
CA GLN A 55 -37.74 -25.84 -5.19
C GLN A 55 -37.03 -27.20 -5.19
N GLN A 56 -37.71 -28.19 -5.72
CA GLN A 56 -37.34 -29.59 -5.80
C GLN A 56 -35.95 -29.84 -6.37
N LEU A 57 -35.00 -30.21 -5.50
CA LEU A 57 -33.84 -31.02 -5.81
C LEU A 57 -33.98 -32.39 -5.12
N PRO A 58 -33.38 -33.47 -5.64
CA PRO A 58 -33.59 -34.79 -5.13
C PRO A 58 -33.27 -34.90 -3.61
N ASP A 59 -34.17 -35.52 -2.88
CA ASP A 59 -34.27 -35.67 -1.44
C ASP A 59 -33.16 -36.53 -0.78
N SER A 60 -31.90 -36.21 -0.97
CA SER A 60 -30.85 -37.05 -0.33
C SER A 60 -29.67 -36.33 0.28
N VAL A 61 -29.72 -34.99 0.49
CA VAL A 61 -28.66 -34.30 1.23
C VAL A 61 -29.29 -33.33 2.24
N LEU A 62 -29.96 -33.86 3.24
CA LEU A 62 -30.18 -33.17 4.50
C LEU A 62 -28.81 -33.01 5.20
N TYR A 63 -28.13 -31.88 5.01
CA TYR A 63 -26.99 -31.53 5.85
C TYR A 63 -27.51 -31.19 7.25
N LYS A 64 -27.46 -32.22 8.14
CA LYS A 64 -27.62 -32.05 9.56
C LYS A 64 -26.62 -31.03 10.06
N GLU A 65 -27.01 -30.10 10.93
CA GLU A 65 -26.10 -29.24 11.68
C GLU A 65 -24.96 -30.06 12.25
N LYS A 66 -23.82 -30.07 11.61
CA LYS A 66 -22.62 -30.74 12.07
C LYS A 66 -21.75 -29.70 12.74
N THR A 67 -21.52 -29.88 14.03
CA THR A 67 -20.48 -29.16 14.73
C THR A 67 -19.13 -29.49 14.08
N LEU A 68 -18.51 -28.51 13.46
CA LEU A 68 -17.22 -28.70 12.81
C LEU A 68 -16.11 -28.80 13.86
N THR A 69 -15.22 -29.77 13.66
CA THR A 69 -14.04 -29.94 14.51
C THR A 69 -12.96 -28.91 14.16
N ALA A 70 -12.04 -28.64 15.08
CA ALA A 70 -10.89 -27.76 14.82
C ALA A 70 -10.05 -28.22 13.61
N GLU A 71 -9.96 -29.54 13.37
CA GLU A 71 -9.26 -30.09 12.20
C GLU A 71 -9.97 -29.77 10.89
N GLU A 72 -11.29 -29.82 10.88
CA GLU A 72 -12.11 -29.46 9.72
C GLU A 72 -11.99 -27.96 9.38
N LEU A 73 -11.92 -27.11 10.39
CA LEU A 73 -11.70 -25.68 10.22
C LEU A 73 -10.32 -25.38 9.64
N ILE A 74 -9.27 -26.01 10.17
CA ILE A 74 -7.90 -25.94 9.62
C ILE A 74 -7.88 -26.46 8.17
N ARG A 75 -8.64 -27.50 7.86
CA ARG A 75 -8.75 -28.00 6.49
C ARG A 75 -9.42 -26.96 5.57
N GLY A 76 -10.45 -26.26 6.05
CA GLY A 76 -11.10 -25.15 5.33
C GLY A 76 -10.13 -24.02 5.02
N GLU A 77 -9.32 -23.60 5.99
CA GLU A 77 -8.25 -22.64 5.80
C GLU A 77 -7.24 -23.11 4.74
N ARG A 78 -6.78 -24.37 4.85
CA ARG A 78 -5.82 -24.92 3.88
C ARG A 78 -6.40 -25.05 2.48
N LEU A 79 -7.69 -25.35 2.33
CA LEU A 79 -8.39 -25.31 1.04
C LEU A 79 -8.41 -23.90 0.47
N PHE A 80 -8.73 -22.91 1.27
CA PHE A 80 -8.74 -21.50 0.86
C PHE A 80 -7.35 -21.03 0.37
N TYR A 81 -6.28 -21.46 1.05
CA TYR A 81 -4.90 -21.17 0.66
C TYR A 81 -4.35 -22.05 -0.48
N GLY A 82 -5.10 -23.01 -0.96
CA GLY A 82 -4.64 -23.93 -2.00
C GLY A 82 -3.56 -24.91 -1.53
N LEU A 83 -3.50 -25.21 -0.24
CA LEU A 83 -2.52 -26.10 0.36
C LEU A 83 -2.98 -27.58 0.39
N VAL A 84 -4.20 -27.86 -0.07
CA VAL A 84 -4.75 -29.21 -0.21
C VAL A 84 -4.68 -29.61 -1.68
N TYR A 85 -3.93 -30.69 -1.96
CA TYR A 85 -3.85 -31.23 -3.30
C TYR A 85 -5.18 -31.87 -3.69
N GLN A 86 -5.80 -31.36 -4.73
CA GLN A 86 -6.99 -31.97 -5.35
C GLN A 86 -6.65 -32.33 -6.80
N ALA A 87 -6.96 -33.57 -7.19
CA ALA A 87 -6.68 -34.20 -8.47
C ALA A 87 -6.51 -33.21 -9.65
N ASN A 88 -5.26 -32.92 -9.97
CA ASN A 88 -4.78 -32.14 -11.12
C ASN A 88 -4.88 -30.59 -11.08
N LYS A 89 -5.50 -29.95 -10.09
CA LYS A 89 -5.48 -28.47 -9.98
C LYS A 89 -5.53 -28.01 -8.53
N THR A 90 -4.59 -27.15 -8.16
CA THR A 90 -4.61 -26.43 -6.88
C THR A 90 -5.57 -25.24 -6.98
N ILE A 91 -6.65 -25.27 -6.20
CA ILE A 91 -7.52 -24.13 -6.00
C ILE A 91 -6.83 -23.23 -4.99
N ASN A 92 -6.57 -21.99 -5.35
CA ASN A 92 -5.94 -21.01 -4.47
C ASN A 92 -6.80 -19.74 -4.42
N CYS A 93 -7.73 -19.70 -3.48
CA CYS A 93 -8.59 -18.52 -3.26
C CYS A 93 -7.75 -17.35 -2.74
N ALA A 94 -6.80 -17.62 -1.83
CA ALA A 94 -5.91 -16.62 -1.25
C ALA A 94 -5.00 -15.93 -2.27
N GLY A 95 -4.73 -16.56 -3.42
CA GLY A 95 -3.97 -15.95 -4.51
C GLY A 95 -4.67 -14.76 -5.17
N CYS A 96 -6.00 -14.71 -5.07
CA CYS A 96 -6.80 -13.61 -5.58
C CYS A 96 -7.51 -12.83 -4.46
N HIS A 97 -7.91 -13.51 -3.39
CA HIS A 97 -8.60 -12.94 -2.23
C HIS A 97 -7.63 -12.88 -1.03
N ASN A 98 -6.90 -11.79 -0.95
CA ASN A 98 -5.85 -11.62 0.05
C ASN A 98 -6.35 -11.80 1.48
N THR A 99 -5.54 -12.48 2.30
CA THR A 99 -5.82 -12.78 3.71
C THR A 99 -5.05 -11.89 4.69
N ILE A 100 -4.24 -10.95 4.17
CA ILE A 100 -3.44 -10.00 4.95
C ILE A 100 -4.07 -8.61 4.87
N GLU A 101 -3.96 -7.83 5.94
CA GLU A 101 -4.63 -6.55 6.12
C GLU A 101 -4.25 -5.49 5.06
N SER A 102 -3.00 -5.52 4.55
CA SER A 102 -2.50 -4.55 3.59
C SER A 102 -2.16 -5.17 2.24
N ASP A 103 -2.97 -4.91 1.23
CA ASP A 103 -2.69 -5.23 -0.17
C ASP A 103 -3.30 -4.18 -1.10
N THR A 104 -2.56 -3.10 -1.33
CA THR A 104 -2.96 -2.01 -2.20
C THR A 104 -2.97 -2.38 -3.69
N LEU A 105 -2.24 -3.43 -4.07
CA LEU A 105 -2.05 -3.81 -5.47
C LEU A 105 -3.13 -4.76 -5.99
N ASN A 106 -3.82 -5.46 -5.10
CA ASN A 106 -4.84 -6.43 -5.49
C ASN A 106 -6.21 -5.78 -5.59
N TRP A 107 -6.77 -5.78 -6.81
CA TRP A 107 -8.10 -5.21 -7.11
C TRP A 107 -9.26 -6.16 -6.81
N ASN A 108 -8.99 -7.39 -6.45
CA ASN A 108 -10.02 -8.33 -6.03
C ASN A 108 -10.44 -8.01 -4.58
N PRO A 109 -11.69 -8.31 -4.20
CA PRO A 109 -12.09 -8.21 -2.80
C PRO A 109 -11.22 -9.13 -1.94
N ASN A 110 -10.77 -8.64 -0.78
CA ASN A 110 -10.00 -9.47 0.14
C ASN A 110 -10.87 -10.55 0.80
N ALA A 111 -10.23 -11.49 1.50
CA ALA A 111 -10.92 -12.61 2.11
C ALA A 111 -12.00 -12.19 3.13
N LEU A 112 -11.74 -11.14 3.93
CA LEU A 112 -12.72 -10.62 4.89
C LEU A 112 -13.92 -9.96 4.18
N GLU A 113 -13.67 -9.20 3.12
CA GLU A 113 -14.73 -8.55 2.35
C GLU A 113 -15.68 -9.57 1.72
N ILE A 114 -15.16 -10.67 1.14
CA ILE A 114 -16.01 -11.75 0.61
C ILE A 114 -16.71 -12.52 1.72
N SER A 115 -16.05 -12.72 2.86
CA SER A 115 -16.64 -13.39 4.02
C SER A 115 -17.83 -12.59 4.56
N LEU A 116 -17.66 -11.29 4.77
CA LEU A 116 -18.74 -10.39 5.20
C LEU A 116 -19.89 -10.32 4.18
N LYS A 117 -19.58 -10.29 2.89
CA LYS A 117 -20.58 -10.26 1.82
C LYS A 117 -21.45 -11.52 1.80
N TYR A 118 -20.86 -12.66 2.10
CA TYR A 118 -21.55 -13.95 2.04
C TYR A 118 -21.86 -14.54 3.42
N LYS A 119 -21.75 -13.76 4.50
CA LYS A 119 -21.99 -14.19 5.87
C LYS A 119 -23.36 -14.82 6.05
N GLU A 120 -24.41 -14.17 5.53
CA GLU A 120 -25.79 -14.61 5.63
C GLU A 120 -26.18 -15.70 4.61
N LYS A 121 -25.23 -16.12 3.76
CA LYS A 121 -25.47 -17.12 2.73
C LYS A 121 -25.16 -18.52 3.24
N SER A 122 -26.01 -19.49 2.90
CA SER A 122 -25.74 -20.89 3.17
C SER A 122 -24.60 -21.43 2.30
N SER A 123 -23.97 -22.53 2.71
CA SER A 123 -22.97 -23.22 1.90
C SER A 123 -23.50 -23.69 0.54
N ALA A 124 -24.79 -24.04 0.45
CA ALA A 124 -25.45 -24.38 -0.80
C ALA A 124 -25.57 -23.16 -1.73
N GLU A 125 -25.90 -21.98 -1.22
CA GLU A 125 -25.93 -20.73 -2.01
C GLU A 125 -24.52 -20.33 -2.44
N LEU A 126 -23.51 -20.45 -1.55
CA LEU A 126 -22.12 -20.20 -1.87
C LEU A 126 -21.65 -21.15 -3.00
N SER A 127 -22.03 -22.41 -2.95
CA SER A 127 -21.77 -23.39 -4.01
C SER A 127 -22.30 -22.92 -5.37
N ARG A 128 -23.55 -22.46 -5.40
CA ARG A 128 -24.15 -21.93 -6.65
C ARG A 128 -23.38 -20.72 -7.18
N ILE A 129 -22.95 -19.81 -6.29
CA ILE A 129 -22.17 -18.61 -6.64
C ILE A 129 -20.80 -19.00 -7.19
N LEU A 130 -20.12 -19.97 -6.60
CA LEU A 130 -18.80 -20.41 -7.03
C LEU A 130 -18.83 -21.19 -8.35
N LEU A 131 -19.80 -22.09 -8.50
CA LEU A 131 -19.93 -22.95 -9.70
C LEU A 131 -20.62 -22.23 -10.89
N LYS A 132 -21.51 -21.28 -10.61
CA LYS A 132 -22.19 -20.45 -11.62
C LYS A 132 -22.12 -18.98 -11.28
N PRO A 133 -20.91 -18.38 -11.28
CA PRO A 133 -20.73 -17.00 -10.86
C PRO A 133 -21.42 -16.03 -11.82
N GLY A 134 -22.02 -14.99 -11.25
CA GLY A 134 -22.51 -13.84 -11.99
C GLY A 134 -21.36 -12.96 -12.48
N GLY A 135 -21.49 -12.37 -13.67
CA GLY A 135 -20.48 -11.46 -14.21
C GLY A 135 -19.35 -12.16 -14.98
N THR A 136 -18.85 -11.48 -16.00
CA THR A 136 -17.89 -12.05 -16.97
C THR A 136 -16.56 -12.44 -16.34
N LYS A 137 -16.04 -11.57 -15.48
CA LYS A 137 -14.73 -11.77 -14.84
C LYS A 137 -14.75 -12.96 -13.85
N MET A 138 -15.80 -13.05 -13.03
CA MET A 138 -15.97 -14.17 -12.10
C MET A 138 -16.12 -15.51 -12.85
N LYS A 139 -16.89 -15.54 -13.93
CA LYS A 139 -17.03 -16.73 -14.78
C LYS A 139 -15.69 -17.17 -15.36
N GLN A 140 -14.88 -16.23 -15.84
CA GLN A 140 -13.58 -16.53 -16.42
C GLN A 140 -12.59 -17.10 -15.42
N VAL A 141 -12.55 -16.55 -14.19
CA VAL A 141 -11.57 -16.93 -13.15
C VAL A 141 -11.96 -18.21 -12.43
N HIS A 142 -13.27 -18.43 -12.20
CA HIS A 142 -13.76 -19.59 -11.43
C HIS A 142 -14.21 -20.78 -12.30
N LYS A 143 -14.12 -20.70 -13.62
CA LYS A 143 -14.58 -21.74 -14.56
C LYS A 143 -13.94 -23.11 -14.34
N ASP A 144 -12.71 -23.11 -13.85
CA ASP A 144 -11.92 -24.34 -13.69
C ASP A 144 -11.94 -24.90 -12.25
N PHE A 145 -12.73 -24.31 -11.35
CA PHE A 145 -12.81 -24.76 -9.97
C PHE A 145 -13.65 -26.04 -9.86
N GLN A 146 -13.03 -27.09 -9.35
CA GLN A 146 -13.68 -28.36 -9.04
C GLN A 146 -13.69 -28.51 -7.52
N LEU A 147 -14.72 -27.99 -6.89
CA LEU A 147 -14.95 -28.07 -5.45
C LEU A 147 -16.06 -29.08 -5.18
N THR A 148 -15.83 -29.96 -4.21
CA THR A 148 -16.89 -30.81 -3.70
C THR A 148 -17.82 -30.00 -2.78
N PRO A 149 -19.07 -30.39 -2.59
CA PRO A 149 -19.95 -29.74 -1.62
C PRO A 149 -19.36 -29.69 -0.20
N GLU A 150 -18.62 -30.71 0.19
CA GLU A 150 -17.93 -30.78 1.49
C GLU A 150 -16.81 -29.72 1.59
N ASP A 151 -16.01 -29.56 0.55
CA ASP A 151 -14.97 -28.53 0.52
C ASP A 151 -15.56 -27.12 0.66
N ILE A 152 -16.73 -26.90 0.06
CA ILE A 152 -17.41 -25.59 0.15
C ILE A 152 -17.93 -25.32 1.56
N VAL A 153 -18.42 -26.34 2.27
CA VAL A 153 -18.82 -26.23 3.68
C VAL A 153 -17.61 -25.83 4.53
N LEU A 154 -16.46 -26.47 4.33
CA LEU A 154 -15.23 -26.17 5.07
C LEU A 154 -14.68 -24.76 4.74
N ILE A 155 -14.69 -24.37 3.47
CA ILE A 155 -14.30 -23.01 3.04
C ILE A 155 -15.23 -21.97 3.66
N LYS A 156 -16.55 -22.23 3.69
CA LYS A 156 -17.54 -21.32 4.31
C LYS A 156 -17.28 -21.16 5.79
N ALA A 157 -17.00 -22.25 6.50
CA ALA A 157 -16.66 -22.18 7.92
C ALA A 157 -15.43 -21.32 8.20
N TYR A 158 -14.37 -21.47 7.40
CA TYR A 158 -13.20 -20.60 7.49
C TYR A 158 -13.53 -19.13 7.17
N MET A 159 -14.37 -18.87 6.18
CA MET A 159 -14.84 -17.52 5.87
C MET A 159 -15.65 -16.91 7.02
N ASP A 160 -16.46 -17.70 7.71
CA ASP A 160 -17.22 -17.25 8.88
C ASP A 160 -16.29 -16.93 10.06
N GLU A 161 -15.25 -17.75 10.31
CA GLU A 161 -14.21 -17.44 11.28
C GLU A 161 -13.49 -16.12 10.96
N LEU A 162 -13.19 -15.86 9.68
CA LEU A 162 -12.58 -14.59 9.26
C LEU A 162 -13.45 -13.38 9.59
N THR A 163 -14.78 -13.52 9.64
CA THR A 163 -15.66 -12.39 10.02
C THR A 163 -15.52 -12.01 11.50
N GLU A 164 -15.03 -12.91 12.33
CA GLU A 164 -14.82 -12.71 13.77
C GLU A 164 -13.36 -12.35 14.09
N THR A 165 -12.41 -13.05 13.45
CA THR A 165 -10.98 -12.87 13.70
C THR A 165 -10.35 -11.74 12.90
N GLY A 166 -10.95 -11.35 11.77
CA GLY A 166 -10.39 -10.38 10.83
C GLY A 166 -9.24 -10.93 9.99
N LEU A 167 -8.63 -10.06 9.17
CA LEU A 167 -7.46 -10.39 8.38
C LEU A 167 -6.21 -10.49 9.25
N LYS A 168 -5.27 -11.34 8.84
CA LYS A 168 -3.95 -11.41 9.49
C LYS A 168 -3.22 -10.09 9.34
N LYS A 169 -2.74 -9.51 10.45
CA LYS A 169 -1.91 -8.31 10.41
C LYS A 169 -0.58 -8.63 9.73
N SER A 170 -0.15 -7.76 8.82
CA SER A 170 1.19 -7.86 8.25
C SER A 170 2.21 -7.71 9.39
N LYS A 171 3.09 -8.71 9.54
CA LYS A 171 4.18 -8.60 10.53
C LYS A 171 5.08 -7.45 10.10
N PRO A 172 5.36 -6.46 10.97
CA PRO A 172 6.28 -5.39 10.61
C PRO A 172 7.63 -6.01 10.23
N VAL A 173 8.22 -5.53 9.14
CA VAL A 173 9.54 -6.00 8.71
C VAL A 173 10.58 -5.44 9.69
N ILE A 174 10.87 -6.19 10.74
CA ILE A 174 11.83 -5.84 11.81
C ILE A 174 13.29 -5.98 11.32
N THR A 175 13.47 -6.43 10.07
CA THR A 175 14.80 -6.75 9.50
C THR A 175 15.77 -5.57 9.59
N ASN A 176 15.33 -4.37 9.24
CA ASN A 176 16.19 -3.18 9.28
C ASN A 176 16.59 -2.84 10.72
N LEU A 177 15.69 -3.00 11.68
CA LEU A 177 15.97 -2.82 13.09
C LEU A 177 16.98 -3.86 13.61
N LEU A 178 16.81 -5.13 13.24
CA LEU A 178 17.73 -6.20 13.63
C LEU A 178 19.12 -5.98 13.03
N LEU A 179 19.22 -5.57 11.77
CA LEU A 179 20.50 -5.22 11.14
C LEU A 179 21.19 -4.04 11.84
N PHE A 180 20.42 -3.02 12.21
CA PHE A 180 20.94 -1.88 12.97
C PHE A 180 21.47 -2.29 14.35
N ILE A 181 20.70 -3.10 15.09
CA ILE A 181 21.12 -3.62 16.40
C ILE A 181 22.38 -4.49 16.26
N MET A 182 22.44 -5.35 15.25
CA MET A 182 23.62 -6.18 14.97
C MET A 182 24.85 -5.31 14.64
N ALA A 183 24.70 -4.28 13.84
CA ALA A 183 25.77 -3.34 13.53
C ALA A 183 26.26 -2.61 14.79
N LEU A 184 25.33 -2.21 15.67
CA LEU A 184 25.66 -1.56 16.94
C LEU A 184 26.43 -2.50 17.88
N ILE A 185 26.03 -3.77 17.99
CA ILE A 185 26.72 -4.79 18.77
C ILE A 185 28.15 -5.02 18.24
N LEU A 186 28.30 -5.14 16.91
CA LEU A 186 29.61 -5.31 16.27
C LEU A 186 30.50 -4.08 16.49
N PHE A 187 29.95 -2.89 16.42
CA PHE A 187 30.64 -1.64 16.70
C PHE A 187 31.18 -1.61 18.15
N LEU A 188 30.30 -1.87 19.13
CA LEU A 188 30.66 -1.91 20.54
C LEU A 188 31.69 -3.01 20.83
N PHE A 189 31.53 -4.19 20.24
CA PHE A 189 32.50 -5.27 20.35
C PHE A 189 33.89 -4.82 19.87
N ALA A 190 33.97 -4.22 18.70
CA ALA A 190 35.23 -3.76 18.13
C ALA A 190 35.89 -2.65 18.96
N VAL A 191 35.11 -1.73 19.56
CA VAL A 191 35.61 -0.71 20.51
C VAL A 191 36.17 -1.35 21.76
N ILE A 192 35.41 -2.26 22.39
CA ILE A 192 35.83 -2.95 23.62
C ILE A 192 37.08 -3.81 23.35
N ASP A 193 37.10 -4.49 22.20
CA ASP A 193 38.28 -5.35 21.88
C ASP A 193 39.51 -4.50 21.60
N LEU A 194 39.39 -3.36 20.95
CA LEU A 194 40.51 -2.45 20.67
C LEU A 194 41.08 -1.85 21.96
N LEU A 195 40.22 -1.46 22.92
CA LEU A 195 40.59 -0.74 24.13
C LEU A 195 40.96 -1.68 25.31
N ILE A 196 40.19 -2.76 25.48
CA ILE A 196 40.23 -3.58 26.71
C ILE A 196 40.65 -5.01 26.43
N SER A 197 39.86 -5.77 25.65
CA SER A 197 39.94 -7.24 25.60
C SER A 197 41.11 -7.76 24.78
N LYS A 198 41.49 -7.09 23.70
CA LYS A 198 42.58 -7.47 22.78
C LYS A 198 42.52 -8.93 22.31
N ILE A 199 41.28 -9.46 22.15
CA ILE A 199 41.03 -10.84 21.72
C ILE A 199 41.50 -11.04 20.27
N LEU A 200 41.21 -10.06 19.40
CA LEU A 200 41.69 -10.08 18.03
C LEU A 200 43.14 -9.60 17.97
N LYS A 201 44.06 -10.51 17.68
CA LYS A 201 45.49 -10.22 17.57
C LYS A 201 45.86 -9.20 16.51
N MET A 202 45.00 -9.04 15.46
CA MET A 202 45.23 -8.12 14.35
C MET A 202 44.33 -6.90 14.49
N ARG A 203 44.88 -5.82 15.03
CA ARG A 203 44.17 -4.55 15.31
C ARG A 203 43.45 -3.97 14.05
N TRP A 204 43.99 -4.19 12.85
CA TRP A 204 43.42 -3.67 11.64
C TRP A 204 42.02 -4.25 11.36
N ILE A 205 41.73 -5.49 11.84
CA ILE A 205 40.38 -6.10 11.68
C ILE A 205 39.35 -5.27 12.48
N ASN A 206 39.66 -4.90 13.69
CA ASN A 206 38.79 -4.03 14.50
C ASN A 206 38.57 -2.66 13.85
N LEU A 207 39.61 -2.08 13.24
CA LEU A 207 39.48 -0.81 12.53
C LEU A 207 38.59 -0.93 11.33
N VAL A 208 38.66 -2.02 10.56
CA VAL A 208 37.76 -2.28 9.42
C VAL A 208 36.31 -2.47 9.89
N ILE A 209 36.11 -3.25 10.97
CA ILE A 209 34.77 -3.43 11.54
C ILE A 209 34.18 -2.07 11.98
N LEU A 210 34.97 -1.26 12.71
CA LEU A 210 34.55 0.06 13.16
C LEU A 210 34.21 0.97 11.99
N PHE A 211 35.03 0.97 10.95
CA PHE A 211 34.79 1.79 9.76
C PHE A 211 33.48 1.43 9.05
N ILE A 212 33.28 0.13 8.77
CA ILE A 212 32.08 -0.35 8.07
C ILE A 212 30.82 -0.13 8.91
N THR A 213 30.86 -0.50 10.19
CA THR A 213 29.69 -0.34 11.07
C THR A 213 29.38 1.11 11.35
N SER A 214 30.38 1.99 11.47
CA SER A 214 30.19 3.44 11.62
C SER A 214 29.47 4.04 10.40
N ILE A 215 29.93 3.71 9.18
CA ILE A 215 29.26 4.16 7.95
C ILE A 215 27.83 3.68 7.90
N PHE A 216 27.58 2.41 8.20
CA PHE A 216 26.24 1.83 8.16
C PHE A 216 25.31 2.48 9.20
N ILE A 217 25.76 2.66 10.43
CA ILE A 217 24.99 3.31 11.50
C ILE A 217 24.69 4.76 11.13
N THR A 218 25.70 5.53 10.69
CA THR A 218 25.52 6.93 10.28
C THR A 218 24.55 7.04 9.10
N TYR A 219 24.72 6.21 8.07
CA TYR A 219 23.81 6.16 6.94
C TYR A 219 22.36 5.88 7.37
N THR A 220 22.15 4.86 8.22
CA THR A 220 20.82 4.50 8.70
C THR A 220 20.19 5.63 9.52
N LEU A 221 20.96 6.27 10.42
CA LEU A 221 20.47 7.38 11.23
C LEU A 221 20.13 8.60 10.37
N VAL A 222 20.95 8.93 9.38
CA VAL A 222 20.71 10.07 8.48
C VAL A 222 19.45 9.81 7.62
N ILE A 223 19.35 8.64 6.99
CA ILE A 223 18.18 8.32 6.15
C ILE A 223 16.90 8.27 6.99
N THR A 224 16.94 7.64 8.16
CA THR A 224 15.78 7.59 9.06
C THR A 224 15.42 8.99 9.57
N GLY A 225 16.41 9.79 9.96
CA GLY A 225 16.19 11.17 10.39
C GLY A 225 15.59 12.04 9.29
N LEU A 226 16.08 11.92 8.05
CA LEU A 226 15.53 12.62 6.90
C LEU A 226 14.13 12.14 6.52
N ALA A 227 13.75 10.92 6.85
CA ALA A 227 12.41 10.38 6.59
C ALA A 227 11.36 10.86 7.60
N ILE A 228 11.77 11.38 8.75
CA ILE A 228 10.83 11.88 9.78
C ILE A 228 10.02 13.04 9.21
N GLY A 229 8.69 12.93 9.32
CA GLY A 229 7.74 13.92 8.79
C GLY A 229 7.56 13.94 7.28
N ARG A 230 8.17 13.01 6.54
CA ARG A 230 8.01 12.84 5.10
C ARG A 230 7.20 11.59 4.80
N SER A 231 6.21 11.74 3.93
CA SER A 231 5.31 10.63 3.55
C SER A 231 5.53 10.19 2.09
N LYS A 232 6.76 10.35 1.58
CA LYS A 232 7.08 9.87 0.23
C LYS A 232 6.82 8.36 0.14
N ASP A 233 6.25 7.94 -0.98
CA ASP A 233 5.83 6.57 -1.28
C ASP A 233 4.71 6.04 -0.38
N TYR A 234 4.07 6.91 0.43
CA TYR A 234 2.90 6.53 1.22
C TYR A 234 1.72 6.22 0.31
N ALA A 235 1.20 5.01 0.42
CA ALA A 235 0.09 4.48 -0.37
C ALA A 235 -0.85 3.66 0.54
N PRO A 236 -1.77 4.30 1.27
CA PRO A 236 -2.68 3.61 2.16
C PRO A 236 -3.75 2.86 1.40
N ASP A 237 -4.24 1.76 1.99
CA ASP A 237 -5.45 1.10 1.51
C ASP A 237 -6.65 2.03 1.60
N GLN A 238 -7.40 2.12 0.50
CA GLN A 238 -8.57 2.97 0.42
C GLN A 238 -9.86 2.15 0.60
N PRO A 239 -10.93 2.72 1.18
CA PRO A 239 -12.20 2.01 1.39
C PRO A 239 -12.84 1.56 0.07
N VAL A 240 -12.57 2.29 -1.02
CA VAL A 240 -12.92 1.93 -2.40
C VAL A 240 -11.65 1.98 -3.24
N LYS A 241 -11.32 0.90 -3.93
CA LYS A 241 -10.16 0.85 -4.83
C LYS A 241 -10.50 1.60 -6.11
N PHE A 242 -10.02 2.83 -6.19
CA PHE A 242 -10.26 3.74 -7.32
C PHE A 242 -9.02 3.85 -8.22
N SER A 243 -9.19 3.66 -9.53
CA SER A 243 -8.11 3.77 -10.51
C SER A 243 -8.15 5.09 -11.26
N HIS A 244 -7.16 5.94 -11.05
CA HIS A 244 -6.97 7.12 -11.89
C HIS A 244 -6.56 6.74 -13.31
N ALA A 245 -5.82 5.64 -13.49
CA ALA A 245 -5.46 5.15 -14.83
C ALA A 245 -6.67 4.81 -15.69
N VAL A 246 -7.75 4.30 -15.10
CA VAL A 246 -9.01 4.06 -15.82
C VAL A 246 -9.75 5.36 -16.11
N HIS A 247 -9.94 6.22 -15.09
CA HIS A 247 -10.79 7.40 -15.20
C HIS A 247 -10.10 8.54 -15.98
N ALA A 248 -8.93 8.98 -15.52
CA ALA A 248 -8.20 10.07 -16.16
C ALA A 248 -7.34 9.61 -17.34
N GLY A 249 -6.76 8.40 -17.28
CA GLY A 249 -5.93 7.87 -18.35
C GLY A 249 -6.74 7.33 -19.53
N GLN A 250 -7.53 6.27 -19.31
CA GLN A 250 -8.23 5.60 -20.41
C GLN A 250 -9.48 6.34 -20.88
N ASN A 251 -10.27 6.89 -19.93
CA ASN A 251 -11.52 7.59 -20.23
C ASN A 251 -11.31 9.10 -20.50
N GLY A 252 -10.11 9.64 -20.24
CA GLY A 252 -9.79 11.05 -20.48
C GLY A 252 -10.55 12.03 -19.58
N THR A 253 -11.03 11.59 -18.41
CA THR A 253 -11.74 12.47 -17.48
C THR A 253 -10.76 13.49 -16.90
N ASP A 254 -11.08 14.79 -17.06
CA ASP A 254 -10.25 15.88 -16.56
C ASP A 254 -10.12 15.86 -15.02
N CYS A 255 -8.95 16.26 -14.52
CA CYS A 255 -8.69 16.30 -13.08
C CYS A 255 -9.69 17.19 -12.34
N ILE A 256 -9.99 18.36 -12.91
CA ILE A 256 -10.89 19.37 -12.34
C ILE A 256 -12.35 18.93 -12.35
N TYR A 257 -12.74 17.97 -13.21
CA TYR A 257 -14.09 17.41 -13.15
C TYR A 257 -14.39 16.80 -11.76
N CYS A 258 -13.41 16.13 -11.17
CA CYS A 258 -13.55 15.52 -9.85
C CYS A 258 -13.00 16.41 -8.73
N HIS A 259 -11.89 17.10 -8.99
CA HIS A 259 -11.21 17.99 -8.02
C HIS A 259 -11.51 19.47 -8.33
N SER A 260 -12.81 19.79 -8.47
CA SER A 260 -13.29 21.09 -8.96
C SER A 260 -12.90 22.29 -8.10
N SER A 261 -12.59 22.08 -6.83
CA SER A 261 -12.15 23.15 -5.92
C SER A 261 -10.66 23.50 -6.00
N ALA A 262 -9.86 22.73 -6.77
CA ALA A 262 -8.43 22.97 -6.86
C ALA A 262 -8.03 24.38 -7.37
N PRO A 263 -8.68 24.97 -8.37
CA PRO A 263 -8.35 26.32 -8.84
C PRO A 263 -8.72 27.43 -7.86
N ASP A 264 -9.72 27.21 -6.99
CA ASP A 264 -10.36 28.29 -6.23
C ASP A 264 -10.22 28.14 -4.72
N SER A 265 -9.66 27.02 -4.23
CA SER A 265 -9.58 26.71 -2.79
C SER A 265 -8.17 26.34 -2.32
N LYS A 266 -7.95 26.46 -1.02
CA LYS A 266 -6.75 25.93 -0.35
C LYS A 266 -6.58 24.44 -0.61
N SER A 267 -7.66 23.65 -0.60
CA SER A 267 -7.64 22.20 -0.80
C SER A 267 -8.34 21.82 -2.11
N ALA A 268 -7.73 20.94 -2.88
CA ALA A 268 -8.35 20.41 -4.09
C ALA A 268 -9.64 19.60 -3.79
N GLY A 269 -9.77 19.12 -2.56
CA GLY A 269 -10.92 18.32 -2.14
C GLY A 269 -10.94 16.90 -2.75
N ILE A 270 -11.78 16.07 -2.17
CA ILE A 270 -12.17 14.77 -2.72
C ILE A 270 -13.63 14.92 -3.16
N PRO A 271 -13.99 14.46 -4.36
CA PRO A 271 -15.35 14.64 -4.89
C PRO A 271 -16.39 13.94 -4.00
N PRO A 272 -17.57 14.53 -3.79
CA PRO A 272 -18.68 13.85 -3.13
C PRO A 272 -19.16 12.67 -3.98
N VAL A 273 -19.80 11.69 -3.35
CA VAL A 273 -20.28 10.46 -4.02
C VAL A 273 -21.21 10.76 -5.20
N SER A 274 -21.96 11.88 -5.14
CA SER A 274 -22.84 12.33 -6.22
C SER A 274 -22.11 12.55 -7.55
N VAL A 275 -20.86 13.01 -7.53
CA VAL A 275 -20.04 13.18 -8.76
C VAL A 275 -19.76 11.81 -9.39
N CYS A 276 -19.46 10.79 -8.58
CA CYS A 276 -19.28 9.42 -9.08
C CYS A 276 -20.55 8.91 -9.76
N MET A 277 -21.70 9.25 -9.23
CA MET A 277 -23.00 8.79 -9.74
C MET A 277 -23.39 9.40 -11.09
N ASN A 278 -22.76 10.49 -11.55
CA ASN A 278 -22.99 11.01 -12.90
C ASN A 278 -22.72 9.96 -13.97
N CYS A 279 -21.78 9.04 -13.74
CA CYS A 279 -21.48 7.93 -14.64
C CYS A 279 -21.99 6.59 -14.08
N HIS A 280 -21.84 6.36 -12.78
CA HIS A 280 -22.11 5.07 -12.14
C HIS A 280 -23.60 4.80 -11.87
N LEU A 281 -24.50 5.71 -12.22
CA LEU A 281 -25.91 5.38 -12.40
C LEU A 281 -26.12 4.34 -13.53
N ILE A 282 -25.31 4.43 -14.60
CA ILE A 282 -25.38 3.58 -15.78
C ILE A 282 -24.26 2.54 -15.78
N VAL A 283 -23.01 2.97 -15.54
CA VAL A 283 -21.83 2.10 -15.55
C VAL A 283 -21.75 1.34 -14.23
N ARG A 284 -22.28 0.13 -14.22
CA ARG A 284 -22.35 -0.74 -13.03
C ARG A 284 -21.26 -1.81 -12.99
N ASN A 285 -20.49 -1.96 -14.06
CA ASN A 285 -19.47 -3.00 -14.20
C ASN A 285 -18.16 -2.36 -14.68
N GLY A 286 -17.14 -2.41 -13.82
CA GLY A 286 -15.82 -1.83 -14.08
C GLY A 286 -14.86 -2.84 -14.71
N THR A 287 -13.86 -2.34 -15.41
CA THR A 287 -12.83 -3.15 -16.08
C THR A 287 -11.86 -3.82 -15.11
N ARG A 288 -11.62 -3.23 -13.91
CA ARG A 288 -10.68 -3.75 -12.93
C ARG A 288 -11.31 -4.75 -11.95
N SER A 289 -12.33 -4.34 -11.21
CA SER A 289 -12.98 -5.14 -10.15
C SER A 289 -14.36 -5.67 -10.48
N GLY A 290 -14.81 -5.51 -11.74
CA GLY A 290 -16.19 -5.85 -12.09
C GLY A 290 -17.19 -4.96 -11.36
N THR A 291 -18.21 -5.54 -10.74
CA THR A 291 -19.25 -4.80 -10.02
C THR A 291 -18.86 -4.46 -8.58
N TYR A 292 -17.80 -5.06 -8.03
CA TYR A 292 -17.57 -5.06 -6.59
C TYR A 292 -17.28 -3.67 -6.01
N GLU A 293 -16.26 -2.96 -6.54
CA GLU A 293 -15.89 -1.63 -6.02
C GLU A 293 -16.96 -0.58 -6.36
N ILE A 294 -17.58 -0.70 -7.54
CA ILE A 294 -18.68 0.19 -7.93
C ILE A 294 -19.89 -0.02 -7.00
N ALA A 295 -20.17 -1.24 -6.57
CA ALA A 295 -21.24 -1.51 -5.61
C ALA A 295 -21.05 -0.80 -4.27
N LYS A 296 -19.80 -0.63 -3.81
CA LYS A 296 -19.50 0.15 -2.60
C LYS A 296 -19.86 1.64 -2.78
N VAL A 297 -19.56 2.21 -3.96
CA VAL A 297 -19.91 3.61 -4.28
C VAL A 297 -21.43 3.79 -4.31
N ILE A 298 -22.15 2.84 -4.93
CA ILE A 298 -23.60 2.86 -4.99
C ILE A 298 -24.22 2.73 -3.59
N ALA A 299 -23.72 1.79 -2.78
CA ALA A 299 -24.19 1.61 -1.41
C ALA A 299 -23.95 2.87 -0.55
N ALA A 300 -22.83 3.57 -0.74
CA ALA A 300 -22.54 4.83 -0.07
C ALA A 300 -23.54 5.93 -0.49
N HIS A 301 -23.85 6.01 -1.80
CA HIS A 301 -24.85 6.94 -2.33
C HIS A 301 -26.25 6.65 -1.77
N ASP A 302 -26.71 5.40 -1.86
CA ASP A 302 -28.07 5.01 -1.46
C ASP A 302 -28.29 5.14 0.06
N SER A 303 -27.24 4.94 0.85
CA SER A 303 -27.28 5.13 2.30
C SER A 303 -27.02 6.58 2.74
N ILE A 304 -26.75 7.50 1.79
CA ILE A 304 -26.39 8.90 2.06
C ILE A 304 -25.18 9.00 3.02
N LYS A 305 -24.23 8.10 2.89
CA LYS A 305 -23.00 8.07 3.70
C LYS A 305 -21.78 8.46 2.86
N PRO A 306 -20.90 9.32 3.38
CA PRO A 306 -19.67 9.65 2.68
C PRO A 306 -18.72 8.42 2.64
N ILE A 307 -17.91 8.33 1.61
CA ILE A 307 -16.77 7.41 1.58
C ILE A 307 -15.64 8.08 2.36
N ASN A 308 -15.16 7.43 3.41
CA ASN A 308 -14.10 7.94 4.28
C ASN A 308 -12.72 7.67 3.64
N TRP A 309 -12.36 8.45 2.64
CA TRP A 309 -11.08 8.36 1.96
C TRP A 309 -9.92 8.69 2.89
N ILE A 310 -8.83 7.93 2.77
CA ILE A 310 -7.59 8.20 3.50
C ILE A 310 -6.75 9.19 2.68
N LYS A 311 -6.38 10.31 3.31
CA LYS A 311 -5.60 11.36 2.68
C LYS A 311 -4.17 10.88 2.42
N VAL A 312 -3.72 10.94 1.16
CA VAL A 312 -2.40 10.47 0.73
C VAL A 312 -1.35 11.56 0.89
N TYR A 313 -1.66 12.79 0.47
CA TYR A 313 -0.76 13.94 0.55
C TYR A 313 -1.04 14.73 1.83
N ASN A 314 -0.06 14.76 2.72
CA ASN A 314 -0.15 15.49 3.98
C ASN A 314 1.04 16.44 4.13
N LEU A 315 0.75 17.66 4.62
CA LEU A 315 1.75 18.60 5.09
C LEU A 315 1.64 18.73 6.61
N PRO A 316 2.73 19.05 7.32
CA PRO A 316 2.68 19.39 8.73
C PRO A 316 1.76 20.58 8.99
N ASP A 317 1.10 20.61 10.16
CA ASP A 317 0.10 21.65 10.48
C ASP A 317 0.65 23.08 10.47
N HIS A 318 1.95 23.24 10.69
CA HIS A 318 2.63 24.55 10.66
C HIS A 318 2.99 25.02 9.24
N VAL A 319 2.56 24.29 8.19
CA VAL A 319 2.83 24.65 6.80
C VAL A 319 1.55 25.04 6.09
N PHE A 320 1.51 26.28 5.60
CA PHE A 320 0.45 26.76 4.72
C PHE A 320 0.75 26.37 3.27
N PHE A 321 -0.26 25.81 2.61
CA PHE A 321 -0.26 25.57 1.16
C PHE A 321 -1.66 25.82 0.61
N SER A 322 -1.74 26.41 -0.58
CA SER A 322 -3.02 26.67 -1.25
C SER A 322 -2.97 26.22 -2.71
N HIS A 323 -3.86 25.32 -3.09
CA HIS A 323 -4.04 24.93 -4.48
C HIS A 323 -4.47 26.11 -5.34
N ALA A 324 -5.35 26.99 -4.87
CA ALA A 324 -5.78 28.18 -5.63
C ALA A 324 -4.61 29.05 -6.08
N GLN A 325 -3.60 29.26 -5.23
CA GLN A 325 -2.42 30.04 -5.58
C GLN A 325 -1.53 29.33 -6.60
N HIS A 326 -1.41 28.01 -6.53
CA HIS A 326 -0.53 27.24 -7.42
C HIS A 326 -1.22 26.87 -8.73
N VAL A 327 -2.44 26.37 -8.68
CA VAL A 327 -3.20 25.92 -9.85
C VAL A 327 -3.95 27.08 -10.49
N GLY A 328 -4.72 27.83 -9.69
CA GLY A 328 -5.55 28.93 -10.20
C GLY A 328 -4.70 30.12 -10.68
N ALA A 329 -3.95 30.76 -9.78
CA ALA A 329 -3.15 31.93 -10.12
C ALA A 329 -1.84 31.56 -10.84
N GLY A 330 -1.15 30.53 -10.36
CA GLY A 330 0.17 30.12 -10.87
C GLY A 330 0.12 29.28 -12.15
N GLY A 331 -0.99 28.66 -12.48
CA GLY A 331 -1.13 27.78 -13.65
C GLY A 331 -0.24 26.52 -13.59
N VAL A 332 0.15 26.09 -12.38
CA VAL A 332 1.02 24.92 -12.19
C VAL A 332 0.24 23.65 -12.49
N ALA A 333 0.79 22.80 -13.36
CA ALA A 333 0.16 21.53 -13.71
C ALA A 333 0.11 20.56 -12.52
N CYS A 334 -0.97 19.82 -12.39
CA CYS A 334 -1.20 18.85 -11.30
C CYS A 334 -0.04 17.85 -11.17
N GLN A 335 0.48 17.39 -12.31
CA GLN A 335 1.56 16.40 -12.40
C GLN A 335 2.90 16.88 -11.82
N THR A 336 3.11 18.18 -11.71
CA THR A 336 4.34 18.76 -11.11
C THR A 336 4.53 18.29 -9.66
N CYS A 337 3.43 18.18 -8.91
CA CYS A 337 3.45 17.75 -7.50
C CYS A 337 2.97 16.32 -7.33
N HIS A 338 1.98 15.89 -8.11
CA HIS A 338 1.32 14.58 -7.97
C HIS A 338 1.87 13.50 -8.89
N GLY A 339 2.82 13.85 -9.80
CA GLY A 339 3.34 12.92 -10.79
C GLY A 339 2.27 12.55 -11.83
N LYS A 340 2.52 11.49 -12.58
CA LYS A 340 1.64 11.02 -13.65
C LYS A 340 0.44 10.21 -13.11
N VAL A 341 -0.42 10.88 -12.38
CA VAL A 341 -1.59 10.27 -11.71
C VAL A 341 -2.46 9.48 -12.69
N GLN A 342 -2.61 9.98 -13.92
CA GLN A 342 -3.37 9.32 -14.99
C GLN A 342 -2.79 7.96 -15.45
N GLU A 343 -1.59 7.60 -15.00
CA GLU A 343 -0.99 6.29 -15.27
C GLU A 343 -1.12 5.34 -14.06
N ASN A 344 -1.62 5.84 -12.92
CA ASN A 344 -1.60 5.11 -11.65
C ASN A 344 -2.94 4.47 -11.31
N ASP A 345 -2.92 3.18 -11.02
CA ASP A 345 -4.05 2.47 -10.43
C ASP A 345 -4.17 2.76 -8.92
N VAL A 346 -3.03 2.91 -8.24
CA VAL A 346 -2.95 3.27 -6.81
C VAL A 346 -2.17 4.57 -6.67
N ILE A 347 -2.74 5.53 -5.94
CA ILE A 347 -2.09 6.81 -5.70
C ILE A 347 -1.11 6.71 -4.55
N THR A 348 0.11 7.20 -4.81
CA THR A 348 1.17 7.34 -3.81
C THR A 348 1.60 8.79 -3.72
N GLN A 349 2.12 9.19 -2.59
CA GLN A 349 2.80 10.49 -2.47
C GLN A 349 4.17 10.40 -3.17
N VAL A 350 4.28 10.93 -4.41
CA VAL A 350 5.50 10.84 -5.22
C VAL A 350 6.57 11.84 -4.82
N THR A 351 6.18 13.00 -4.29
CA THR A 351 7.09 14.06 -3.83
C THR A 351 7.24 14.02 -2.31
N ASP A 352 8.42 14.41 -1.82
CA ASP A 352 8.67 14.43 -0.37
C ASP A 352 8.04 15.64 0.33
N LEU A 353 7.62 16.66 -0.43
CA LEU A 353 7.02 17.90 0.06
C LEU A 353 7.86 18.57 1.16
N SER A 354 9.18 18.40 1.14
CA SER A 354 10.09 19.05 2.08
C SER A 354 10.20 20.54 1.79
N MET A 355 10.61 21.31 2.81
CA MET A 355 10.89 22.73 2.64
C MET A 355 11.91 22.97 1.51
N GLY A 356 12.96 22.14 1.42
CA GLY A 356 13.95 22.24 0.35
C GLY A 356 13.35 22.06 -1.04
N TRP A 357 12.45 21.08 -1.20
CA TRP A 357 11.75 20.85 -2.46
C TRP A 357 10.87 22.03 -2.89
N CYS A 358 10.13 22.61 -1.93
CA CYS A 358 9.31 23.80 -2.19
C CYS A 358 10.18 25.02 -2.58
N ILE A 359 11.24 25.29 -1.81
CA ILE A 359 12.14 26.43 -2.04
C ILE A 359 12.86 26.31 -3.40
N GLU A 360 13.31 25.11 -3.79
CA GLU A 360 13.96 24.90 -5.08
C GLU A 360 12.99 25.23 -6.25
N CYS A 361 11.75 24.78 -6.16
CA CYS A 361 10.72 25.14 -7.13
C CYS A 361 10.48 26.66 -7.16
N HIS A 362 10.35 27.32 -6.00
CA HIS A 362 10.08 28.75 -5.90
C HIS A 362 11.24 29.62 -6.41
N ARG A 363 12.48 29.15 -6.33
CA ARG A 363 13.66 29.87 -6.88
C ARG A 363 13.73 29.82 -8.39
N THR A 364 13.26 28.73 -8.98
CA THR A 364 13.47 28.46 -10.42
C THR A 364 12.22 28.66 -11.27
N THR A 365 11.03 28.51 -10.68
CA THR A 365 9.78 28.55 -11.42
C THR A 365 9.39 29.99 -11.80
N LYS A 366 9.12 30.19 -13.09
CA LYS A 366 8.56 31.40 -13.63
C LYS A 366 7.07 31.49 -13.31
N VAL A 367 6.62 32.64 -12.85
CA VAL A 367 5.19 32.86 -12.62
C VAL A 367 4.48 33.27 -13.91
N ASN A 368 3.20 32.93 -14.03
CA ASN A 368 2.35 33.41 -15.10
C ASN A 368 1.97 34.89 -14.83
N PHE A 369 2.92 35.79 -15.10
CA PHE A 369 2.87 37.17 -14.63
C PHE A 369 2.04 38.09 -15.56
N GLN A 370 2.14 37.87 -16.89
CA GLN A 370 1.52 38.78 -17.86
C GLN A 370 0.01 38.58 -17.94
N GLY A 371 -0.76 39.65 -17.77
CA GLY A 371 -2.22 39.61 -17.84
C GLY A 371 -2.91 38.94 -16.65
N ASN A 372 -2.15 38.56 -15.63
CA ASN A 372 -2.68 37.91 -14.43
C ASN A 372 -2.95 38.96 -13.34
N LEU A 373 -4.23 39.18 -13.03
CA LEU A 373 -4.68 40.17 -12.04
C LEU A 373 -4.12 39.94 -10.65
N PHE A 374 -3.77 38.68 -10.32
CA PHE A 374 -3.16 38.32 -9.03
C PHE A 374 -1.82 39.07 -8.79
N TYR A 375 -1.09 39.41 -9.85
CA TYR A 375 0.19 40.12 -9.78
C TYR A 375 0.10 41.60 -10.13
N SER A 376 -1.08 42.20 -10.18
CA SER A 376 -1.32 43.60 -10.56
C SER A 376 -0.56 44.64 -9.73
N ASP A 377 -0.27 44.31 -8.46
CA ASP A 377 0.43 45.20 -7.53
C ASP A 377 1.95 45.21 -7.71
N TYR A 378 2.52 44.28 -8.46
CA TYR A 378 3.97 44.21 -8.72
C TYR A 378 4.38 45.10 -9.92
N LYS A 379 4.02 46.38 -9.87
CA LYS A 379 4.18 47.34 -10.98
C LYS A 379 5.64 47.50 -11.44
N GLU A 380 6.59 47.54 -10.50
CA GLU A 380 8.02 47.65 -10.80
C GLU A 380 8.54 46.44 -11.61
N LEU A 381 8.14 45.23 -11.25
CA LEU A 381 8.51 44.03 -12.00
C LEU A 381 7.87 44.01 -13.40
N ALA A 382 6.62 44.49 -13.51
CA ALA A 382 5.93 44.61 -14.78
C ALA A 382 6.67 45.61 -15.71
N GLU A 383 7.17 46.74 -15.18
CA GLU A 383 7.94 47.70 -15.96
C GLU A 383 9.29 47.15 -16.39
N LYS A 384 10.02 46.46 -15.50
CA LYS A 384 11.29 45.80 -15.83
C LYS A 384 11.14 44.78 -16.94
N LEU A 385 10.07 43.97 -16.85
CA LEU A 385 9.73 42.96 -17.86
C LEU A 385 9.40 43.64 -19.22
N LYS A 386 8.61 44.71 -19.19
CA LYS A 386 8.26 45.49 -20.39
C LYS A 386 9.45 46.18 -21.06
N LYS A 387 10.41 46.64 -20.26
CA LYS A 387 11.66 47.25 -20.76
C LYS A 387 12.69 46.22 -21.22
N GLY A 388 12.46 44.92 -21.01
CA GLY A 388 13.41 43.85 -21.32
C GLY A 388 14.62 43.80 -20.38
N GLU A 389 14.53 44.43 -19.20
CA GLU A 389 15.56 44.36 -18.17
C GLU A 389 15.62 43.01 -17.50
N ILE A 390 14.50 42.27 -17.51
CA ILE A 390 14.37 40.89 -17.06
C ILE A 390 13.56 40.09 -18.09
N ASP A 391 13.91 38.80 -18.28
CA ASP A 391 13.22 37.93 -19.24
C ASP A 391 11.96 37.28 -18.66
N SER A 392 11.87 37.19 -17.36
CA SER A 392 10.76 36.55 -16.67
C SER A 392 10.75 36.92 -15.19
N VAL A 393 9.60 36.79 -14.53
CA VAL A 393 9.46 36.96 -13.10
C VAL A 393 9.41 35.56 -12.46
N THR A 394 10.26 35.31 -11.47
CA THR A 394 10.24 34.07 -10.67
C THR A 394 9.43 34.24 -9.40
N VAL A 395 9.04 33.12 -8.76
CA VAL A 395 8.31 33.15 -7.48
C VAL A 395 9.14 33.81 -6.38
N ASP A 396 10.47 33.67 -6.41
CA ASP A 396 11.42 34.36 -5.51
C ASP A 396 11.28 35.89 -5.60
N MET A 397 11.21 36.44 -6.81
CA MET A 397 11.11 37.90 -7.03
C MET A 397 9.84 38.54 -6.45
N ILE A 398 8.79 37.74 -6.21
CA ILE A 398 7.55 38.17 -5.58
C ILE A 398 7.45 37.77 -4.09
N GLY A 399 8.60 37.46 -3.48
CA GLY A 399 8.70 37.10 -2.07
C GLY A 399 8.22 35.71 -1.72
N GLY A 400 8.14 34.80 -2.68
CA GLY A 400 7.61 33.43 -2.48
C GLY A 400 8.51 32.50 -1.68
N ILE A 401 9.73 32.95 -1.29
CA ILE A 401 10.63 32.19 -0.40
C ILE A 401 10.69 32.75 1.02
N GLU A 402 9.91 33.79 1.33
CA GLU A 402 9.84 34.37 2.67
C GLU A 402 9.18 33.37 3.63
N CYS A 403 9.75 33.25 4.83
CA CYS A 403 9.31 32.25 5.83
C CYS A 403 7.80 32.34 6.12
N MET A 404 7.26 33.55 6.27
CA MET A 404 5.86 33.79 6.59
C MET A 404 4.88 33.51 5.44
N LYS A 405 5.35 33.20 4.25
CA LYS A 405 4.48 32.76 3.14
C LYS A 405 4.05 31.31 3.27
N CYS A 406 4.88 30.51 3.95
CA CYS A 406 4.66 29.08 4.14
C CYS A 406 4.46 28.68 5.60
N HIS A 407 4.90 29.50 6.57
CA HIS A 407 4.80 29.21 8.00
C HIS A 407 3.99 30.29 8.73
N TYR A 408 3.09 29.85 9.64
CA TYR A 408 2.26 30.74 10.49
C TYR A 408 2.21 30.24 11.91
#